data_0c6483ba6e003dfdfaf0cfb94ffc3311
#
_entry.id   0c6483ba6e003dfdfaf0cfb94ffc3311
#
_cell.length_a   1.000
_cell.length_b   1.000
_cell.length_c   1.000
_cell.angle_alpha   90.00
_cell.angle_beta   90.00
_cell.angle_gamma   90.00
#
_symmetry.space_group_name_H-M   'P 1'
#
loop_
_entity.id
_entity.type
_entity.pdbx_description
1 polymer ?
#
loop_
_entity_poly.entity_id
_entity_poly.type
_entity_poly.pdbx_seq_one_letter_code
_entity_poly.pdbx_strand_id
1 'polypeptide(L)'
;MNVGSYHAARLRAAHSACQQKGWCLTAVQVTDNTLEHPWGDLKREITFPLETLVSKTDSFTDIQENAASLIPFFLNHLQPDIVVIPGWGFPISRAALTWCKREQVPAIVMSETKWDDETRQWWKEQLKFWLYIRKYDAALVGGELHRDYLTKLGFPQEQIFLGYDAVDNDYFTEIARTARFEQSLTRQKHPGIPTKPYFIVVTRLLQRKNVSRLVKAFATYYHQIGTKQAWDLVICGSGEEEPYIRNLIRENKLQDCVHLPGFIAYQAIGYWYGLANAFVHPALQEQWGLVVNEACAAGLPILCSYTVGAARELVCDRQNGLLFDPESQQDITRALLTIHQMDSASRIKMGQLSQKIVDKCSPQNFADGLFKAIHATYKTLNR
;
A
#
# COMPACT_ATOMS: atom_id res chain seq x y z
N MET A 1 -12.76 7.38 6.86
CA MET A 1 -11.71 7.30 5.80
C MET A 1 -11.37 8.72 5.39
N ASN A 2 -10.10 9.03 5.38
CA ASN A 2 -9.56 10.32 4.95
C ASN A 2 -8.66 10.11 3.71
N VAL A 3 -8.43 11.16 2.97
CA VAL A 3 -7.46 11.19 1.87
C VAL A 3 -6.06 11.29 2.48
N GLY A 4 -5.23 10.28 2.30
CA GLY A 4 -3.81 10.28 2.66
C GLY A 4 -2.93 10.49 1.43
N SER A 5 -1.58 10.55 1.62
CA SER A 5 -0.62 10.84 0.53
C SER A 5 -0.77 9.89 -0.67
N TYR A 6 -1.00 8.59 -0.46
CA TYR A 6 -1.24 7.65 -1.57
C TYR A 6 -2.50 7.99 -2.37
N HIS A 7 -3.60 8.34 -1.65
CA HIS A 7 -4.84 8.75 -2.32
C HIS A 7 -4.64 10.07 -3.08
N ALA A 8 -3.91 11.02 -2.48
CA ALA A 8 -3.63 12.31 -3.10
C ALA A 8 -2.87 12.15 -4.43
N ALA A 9 -1.85 11.28 -4.47
CA ALA A 9 -1.10 11.01 -5.70
C ALA A 9 -2.00 10.43 -6.81
N ARG A 10 -2.82 9.42 -6.50
CA ARG A 10 -3.77 8.80 -7.43
C ARG A 10 -4.82 9.79 -7.93
N LEU A 11 -5.40 10.57 -7.00
CA LEU A 11 -6.44 11.55 -7.31
C LEU A 11 -5.93 12.73 -8.12
N ARG A 12 -4.67 13.20 -7.90
CA ARG A 12 -4.03 14.21 -8.75
C ARG A 12 -3.93 13.74 -10.19
N ALA A 13 -3.44 12.52 -10.42
CA ALA A 13 -3.33 11.95 -11.76
C ALA A 13 -4.70 11.79 -12.43
N ALA A 14 -5.68 11.25 -11.71
CA ALA A 14 -7.04 11.10 -12.21
C ALA A 14 -7.69 12.46 -12.52
N HIS A 15 -7.53 13.46 -11.64
CA HIS A 15 -8.05 14.81 -11.84
C HIS A 15 -7.47 15.47 -13.09
N SER A 16 -6.14 15.43 -13.26
CA SER A 16 -5.46 15.94 -14.45
C SER A 16 -5.97 15.26 -15.73
N ALA A 17 -6.11 13.94 -15.70
CA ALA A 17 -6.63 13.19 -16.84
C ALA A 17 -8.12 13.50 -17.13
N CYS A 18 -8.95 13.73 -16.10
CA CYS A 18 -10.33 14.20 -16.24
C CYS A 18 -10.38 15.58 -16.93
N GLN A 19 -9.57 16.53 -16.45
CA GLN A 19 -9.51 17.88 -17.06
C GLN A 19 -9.19 17.85 -18.55
N GLN A 20 -8.25 17.00 -18.98
CA GLN A 20 -7.90 16.83 -20.39
C GLN A 20 -9.07 16.34 -21.25
N LYS A 21 -10.07 15.69 -20.64
CA LYS A 21 -11.29 15.22 -21.32
C LYS A 21 -12.50 16.12 -21.12
N GLY A 22 -12.34 17.25 -20.44
CA GLY A 22 -13.45 18.12 -20.07
C GLY A 22 -14.37 17.52 -18.99
N TRP A 23 -13.88 16.57 -18.20
CA TRP A 23 -14.62 15.94 -17.11
C TRP A 23 -14.27 16.59 -15.77
N CYS A 24 -15.20 16.56 -14.84
CA CYS A 24 -15.01 17.01 -13.47
C CYS A 24 -14.80 15.81 -12.56
N LEU A 25 -13.81 15.88 -11.66
CA LEU A 25 -13.60 14.91 -10.58
C LEU A 25 -13.73 15.63 -9.24
N THR A 26 -14.61 15.14 -8.37
CA THR A 26 -14.70 15.58 -6.97
C THR A 26 -14.39 14.40 -6.06
N ALA A 27 -13.37 14.53 -5.22
CA ALA A 27 -13.08 13.54 -4.18
C ALA A 27 -13.88 13.83 -2.93
N VAL A 28 -14.34 12.79 -2.25
CA VAL A 28 -15.12 12.90 -1.00
C VAL A 28 -14.41 12.10 0.08
N GLN A 29 -14.07 12.74 1.19
CA GLN A 29 -13.57 12.07 2.38
C GLN A 29 -14.59 12.09 3.49
N VAL A 30 -14.54 11.09 4.36
CA VAL A 30 -15.46 10.98 5.50
C VAL A 30 -15.13 12.05 6.54
N THR A 31 -13.85 12.22 6.86
CA THR A 31 -13.36 13.18 7.86
C THR A 31 -11.94 13.63 7.52
N ASP A 32 -11.56 14.78 8.00
CA ASP A 32 -10.18 15.29 7.97
C ASP A 32 -9.35 14.84 9.21
N ASN A 33 -9.97 14.08 10.13
CA ASN A 33 -9.32 13.59 11.34
C ASN A 33 -8.35 12.43 11.02
N THR A 34 -7.08 12.59 11.42
CA THR A 34 -5.98 11.68 11.08
C THR A 34 -5.59 10.73 12.22
N LEU A 35 -6.47 10.47 13.21
CA LEU A 35 -6.16 9.68 14.42
C LEU A 35 -5.57 8.28 14.13
N GLU A 36 -5.96 7.62 13.03
CA GLU A 36 -5.43 6.31 12.67
C GLU A 36 -4.16 6.37 11.81
N HIS A 37 -3.95 7.44 11.05
CA HIS A 37 -2.82 7.61 10.15
C HIS A 37 -2.37 9.07 10.15
N PRO A 38 -1.28 9.41 10.84
CA PRO A 38 -0.73 10.76 10.85
C PRO A 38 -0.03 11.09 9.51
N TRP A 39 -0.81 11.44 8.49
CA TRP A 39 -0.31 11.74 7.14
C TRP A 39 0.48 13.06 7.03
N GLY A 40 0.49 13.87 8.09
CA GLY A 40 1.09 15.22 8.03
C GLY A 40 0.21 16.24 7.30
N ASP A 41 0.78 17.38 6.92
CA ASP A 41 0.05 18.44 6.19
C ASP A 41 -0.01 18.11 4.69
N LEU A 42 -1.20 17.70 4.23
CA LEU A 42 -1.47 17.33 2.84
C LEU A 42 -1.91 18.50 1.96
N LYS A 43 -1.99 19.74 2.48
CA LYS A 43 -2.52 20.90 1.74
C LYS A 43 -1.82 21.13 0.39
N ARG A 44 -0.52 20.84 0.31
CA ARG A 44 0.26 20.96 -0.93
C ARG A 44 0.04 19.81 -1.91
N GLU A 45 -0.44 18.67 -1.42
CA GLU A 45 -0.66 17.46 -2.22
C GLU A 45 -2.06 17.42 -2.82
N ILE A 46 -3.02 18.15 -2.23
CA ILE A 46 -4.42 18.21 -2.67
C ILE A 46 -4.58 19.35 -3.66
N THR A 47 -4.52 19.04 -4.95
CA THR A 47 -4.71 19.98 -6.07
C THR A 47 -5.99 19.71 -6.87
N PHE A 48 -6.93 18.99 -6.29
CA PHE A 48 -8.22 18.59 -6.84
C PHE A 48 -9.35 18.95 -5.86
N PRO A 49 -10.59 19.09 -6.33
CA PRO A 49 -11.75 19.31 -5.47
C PRO A 49 -11.90 18.19 -4.44
N LEU A 50 -11.90 18.56 -3.16
CA LEU A 50 -12.04 17.63 -2.02
C LEU A 50 -13.12 18.14 -1.08
N GLU A 51 -14.14 17.32 -0.85
CA GLU A 51 -15.21 17.58 0.10
C GLU A 51 -15.09 16.69 1.34
N THR A 52 -15.42 17.23 2.50
CA THR A 52 -15.39 16.51 3.78
C THR A 52 -16.80 16.42 4.35
N LEU A 53 -17.30 15.20 4.58
CA LEU A 53 -18.66 14.98 5.02
C LEU A 53 -18.87 15.29 6.51
N VAL A 54 -17.92 14.90 7.35
CA VAL A 54 -18.02 15.03 8.81
C VAL A 54 -16.78 15.74 9.35
N SER A 55 -16.97 16.93 9.87
CA SER A 55 -15.92 17.69 10.54
C SER A 55 -16.01 17.46 12.05
N LYS A 56 -15.01 16.76 12.63
CA LYS A 56 -14.83 16.51 14.09
C LYS A 56 -15.98 15.74 14.77
N THR A 57 -15.76 14.48 15.00
CA THR A 57 -16.59 13.62 15.86
C THR A 57 -15.70 12.71 16.71
N ASP A 58 -16.26 12.19 17.82
CA ASP A 58 -15.49 11.61 18.91
C ASP A 58 -15.22 10.09 18.76
N SER A 59 -15.93 9.35 17.90
CA SER A 59 -15.69 7.93 17.67
C SER A 59 -15.69 7.53 16.20
N PHE A 60 -14.93 6.50 15.84
CA PHE A 60 -14.88 5.98 14.48
C PHE A 60 -16.24 5.44 13.99
N THR A 61 -17.00 4.81 14.88
CA THR A 61 -18.33 4.26 14.57
C THR A 61 -19.32 5.38 14.26
N ASP A 62 -19.35 6.43 15.09
CA ASP A 62 -20.24 7.57 14.88
C ASP A 62 -19.91 8.33 13.60
N ILE A 63 -18.62 8.46 13.27
CA ILE A 63 -18.15 9.04 12.00
C ILE A 63 -18.72 8.26 10.81
N GLN A 64 -18.66 6.92 10.84
CA GLN A 64 -19.13 6.09 9.74
C GLN A 64 -20.64 6.12 9.56
N GLU A 65 -21.39 6.10 10.65
CA GLU A 65 -22.87 6.17 10.63
C GLU A 65 -23.36 7.55 10.18
N ASN A 66 -22.77 8.62 10.71
CA ASN A 66 -23.08 9.98 10.30
C ASN A 66 -22.76 10.20 8.81
N ALA A 67 -21.60 9.76 8.34
CA ALA A 67 -21.24 9.87 6.92
C ALA A 67 -22.19 9.05 6.03
N ALA A 68 -22.64 7.87 6.48
CA ALA A 68 -23.59 7.05 5.74
C ALA A 68 -24.96 7.72 5.60
N SER A 69 -25.40 8.49 6.59
CA SER A 69 -26.64 9.26 6.53
C SER A 69 -26.54 10.50 5.64
N LEU A 70 -25.36 11.12 5.56
CA LEU A 70 -25.11 12.35 4.81
C LEU A 70 -24.84 12.10 3.31
N ILE A 71 -24.22 10.96 2.96
CA ILE A 71 -23.75 10.70 1.59
C ILE A 71 -24.88 10.75 0.54
N PRO A 72 -26.11 10.25 0.76
CA PRO A 72 -27.18 10.37 -0.22
C PRO A 72 -27.59 11.82 -0.50
N PHE A 73 -27.61 12.66 0.55
CA PHE A 73 -27.92 14.09 0.40
C PHE A 73 -26.81 14.81 -0.40
N PHE A 74 -25.55 14.49 -0.10
CA PHE A 74 -24.40 15.05 -0.81
C PHE A 74 -24.41 14.65 -2.29
N LEU A 75 -24.66 13.38 -2.60
CA LEU A 75 -24.73 12.90 -3.98
C LEU A 75 -25.91 13.50 -4.75
N ASN A 76 -27.05 13.72 -4.09
CA ASN A 76 -28.17 14.46 -4.69
C ASN A 76 -27.81 15.90 -5.06
N HIS A 77 -26.97 16.56 -4.26
CA HIS A 77 -26.50 17.91 -4.56
C HIS A 77 -25.46 17.92 -5.69
N LEU A 78 -24.53 16.96 -5.66
CA LEU A 78 -23.44 16.88 -6.63
C LEU A 78 -23.88 16.39 -8.02
N GLN A 79 -24.94 15.58 -8.11
CA GLN A 79 -25.47 14.98 -9.35
C GLN A 79 -24.38 14.31 -10.21
N PRO A 80 -23.61 13.36 -9.66
CA PRO A 80 -22.51 12.75 -10.41
C PRO A 80 -23.04 11.80 -11.49
N ASP A 81 -22.35 11.76 -12.65
CA ASP A 81 -22.63 10.79 -13.71
C ASP A 81 -22.10 9.38 -13.36
N ILE A 82 -21.11 9.27 -12.49
CA ILE A 82 -20.50 8.01 -12.03
C ILE A 82 -20.00 8.19 -10.60
N VAL A 83 -20.17 7.17 -9.76
CA VAL A 83 -19.62 7.13 -8.40
C VAL A 83 -18.59 6.01 -8.27
N VAL A 84 -17.38 6.36 -7.80
CA VAL A 84 -16.30 5.41 -7.50
C VAL A 84 -16.23 5.18 -6.00
N ILE A 85 -16.43 3.94 -5.55
CA ILE A 85 -16.66 3.61 -4.14
C ILE A 85 -15.53 2.69 -3.64
N PRO A 86 -14.77 3.07 -2.59
CA PRO A 86 -13.75 2.21 -2.00
C PRO A 86 -14.40 1.12 -1.14
N GLY A 87 -14.31 -0.12 -1.62
CA GLY A 87 -14.82 -1.32 -0.93
C GLY A 87 -16.34 -1.40 -0.85
N TRP A 88 -16.83 -2.42 -0.14
CA TRP A 88 -18.25 -2.67 0.12
C TRP A 88 -18.54 -2.89 1.62
N GLY A 89 -17.49 -2.90 2.45
CA GLY A 89 -17.58 -3.24 3.87
C GLY A 89 -18.12 -2.13 4.77
N PHE A 90 -17.92 -0.88 4.39
CA PHE A 90 -18.26 0.27 5.23
C PHE A 90 -19.73 0.73 5.04
N PRO A 91 -20.40 1.24 6.10
CA PRO A 91 -21.74 1.78 6.01
C PRO A 91 -21.89 2.83 4.91
N ILE A 92 -20.96 3.78 4.81
CA ILE A 92 -20.96 4.82 3.77
C ILE A 92 -20.89 4.24 2.35
N SER A 93 -20.07 3.20 2.13
CA SER A 93 -19.96 2.56 0.80
C SER A 93 -21.28 1.90 0.39
N ARG A 94 -22.00 1.28 1.36
CA ARG A 94 -23.30 0.67 1.12
C ARG A 94 -24.39 1.72 0.87
N ALA A 95 -24.35 2.83 1.60
CA ALA A 95 -25.28 3.94 1.41
C ALA A 95 -25.09 4.59 0.02
N ALA A 96 -23.84 4.85 -0.39
CA ALA A 96 -23.51 5.36 -1.71
C ALA A 96 -23.96 4.39 -2.83
N LEU A 97 -23.70 3.10 -2.69
CA LEU A 97 -24.15 2.08 -3.65
C LEU A 97 -25.69 2.02 -3.75
N THR A 98 -26.39 2.12 -2.61
CA THR A 98 -27.85 2.13 -2.58
C THR A 98 -28.40 3.35 -3.31
N TRP A 99 -27.81 4.51 -3.10
CA TRP A 99 -28.15 5.72 -3.83
C TRP A 99 -27.93 5.56 -5.34
N CYS A 100 -26.77 5.05 -5.75
CA CYS A 100 -26.46 4.81 -7.16
C CYS A 100 -27.51 3.94 -7.85
N LYS A 101 -27.95 2.85 -7.18
CA LYS A 101 -28.96 1.96 -7.77
C LYS A 101 -30.36 2.59 -7.82
N ARG A 102 -30.71 3.43 -6.86
CA ARG A 102 -31.98 4.16 -6.87
C ARG A 102 -32.04 5.22 -7.98
N GLU A 103 -30.96 5.97 -8.13
CA GLU A 103 -30.84 7.06 -9.12
C GLU A 103 -30.35 6.58 -10.51
N GLN A 104 -30.10 5.28 -10.68
CA GLN A 104 -29.59 4.66 -11.92
C GLN A 104 -28.20 5.20 -12.35
N VAL A 105 -27.39 5.65 -11.38
CA VAL A 105 -26.02 6.12 -11.60
C VAL A 105 -25.06 4.94 -11.52
N PRO A 106 -24.17 4.75 -12.51
CA PRO A 106 -23.16 3.69 -12.47
C PRO A 106 -22.24 3.78 -11.26
N ALA A 107 -21.93 2.61 -10.66
CA ALA A 107 -21.05 2.49 -9.51
C ALA A 107 -19.84 1.61 -9.83
N ILE A 108 -18.64 2.14 -9.59
CA ILE A 108 -17.38 1.41 -9.74
C ILE A 108 -16.85 1.09 -8.34
N VAL A 109 -16.50 -0.17 -8.05
CA VAL A 109 -15.86 -0.53 -6.79
C VAL A 109 -14.34 -0.49 -6.91
N MET A 110 -13.64 0.07 -5.92
CA MET A 110 -12.19 -0.12 -5.74
C MET A 110 -11.94 -1.13 -4.63
N SER A 111 -11.07 -2.13 -4.85
CA SER A 111 -10.85 -3.19 -3.87
C SER A 111 -9.43 -3.77 -3.91
N GLU A 112 -8.89 -4.03 -2.70
CA GLU A 112 -7.64 -4.76 -2.47
C GLU A 112 -7.90 -6.17 -1.88
N THR A 113 -9.14 -6.65 -1.91
CA THR A 113 -9.49 -7.96 -1.35
C THR A 113 -8.97 -9.07 -2.25
N LYS A 114 -8.22 -10.02 -1.67
CA LYS A 114 -7.78 -11.26 -2.31
C LYS A 114 -8.28 -12.48 -1.54
N TRP A 115 -8.14 -13.67 -2.11
CA TRP A 115 -8.73 -14.87 -1.52
C TRP A 115 -8.08 -15.27 -0.18
N ASP A 116 -6.78 -15.14 -0.08
CA ASP A 116 -5.93 -15.63 1.02
C ASP A 116 -5.51 -14.54 2.02
N ASP A 117 -6.17 -13.39 2.02
CA ASP A 117 -5.91 -12.32 3.01
C ASP A 117 -6.60 -12.55 4.36
N GLU A 118 -7.53 -13.50 4.43
CA GLU A 118 -8.19 -13.97 5.66
C GLU A 118 -8.76 -15.38 5.47
N THR A 119 -9.11 -16.05 6.57
CA THR A 119 -9.83 -17.33 6.50
C THR A 119 -11.24 -17.13 5.98
N ARG A 120 -11.52 -17.62 4.77
CA ARG A 120 -12.79 -17.41 4.09
C ARG A 120 -13.66 -18.65 4.11
N GLN A 121 -14.98 -18.43 4.21
CA GLN A 121 -16.01 -19.43 4.04
C GLN A 121 -16.76 -19.14 2.73
N TRP A 122 -16.70 -20.07 1.77
CA TRP A 122 -17.27 -19.87 0.44
C TRP A 122 -18.71 -19.35 0.42
N TRP A 123 -19.58 -19.90 1.26
CA TRP A 123 -20.97 -19.46 1.31
C TRP A 123 -21.14 -18.02 1.81
N LYS A 124 -20.28 -17.56 2.73
CA LYS A 124 -20.28 -16.14 3.19
C LYS A 124 -19.81 -15.22 2.08
N GLU A 125 -18.81 -15.64 1.32
CA GLU A 125 -18.31 -14.88 0.18
C GLU A 125 -19.37 -14.78 -0.93
N GLN A 126 -20.10 -15.88 -1.22
CA GLN A 126 -21.22 -15.85 -2.15
C GLN A 126 -22.36 -14.95 -1.66
N LEU A 127 -22.70 -15.00 -0.36
CA LEU A 127 -23.71 -14.09 0.20
C LEU A 127 -23.29 -12.62 0.06
N LYS A 128 -22.01 -12.30 0.34
CA LYS A 128 -21.42 -10.98 0.15
C LYS A 128 -21.52 -10.53 -1.31
N PHE A 129 -21.22 -11.42 -2.25
CA PHE A 129 -21.35 -11.14 -3.69
C PHE A 129 -22.79 -10.79 -4.06
N TRP A 130 -23.76 -11.62 -3.65
CA TRP A 130 -25.17 -11.43 -3.97
C TRP A 130 -25.76 -10.17 -3.32
N LEU A 131 -25.37 -9.84 -2.09
CA LEU A 131 -25.89 -8.67 -1.38
C LEU A 131 -25.31 -7.36 -1.89
N TYR A 132 -24.02 -7.33 -2.22
CA TYR A 132 -23.27 -6.08 -2.48
C TYR A 132 -22.50 -6.08 -3.81
N ILE A 133 -21.59 -7.03 -4.04
CA ILE A 133 -20.56 -6.91 -5.08
C ILE A 133 -21.19 -6.93 -6.49
N ARG A 134 -22.16 -7.78 -6.75
CA ARG A 134 -22.84 -7.89 -8.05
C ARG A 134 -23.58 -6.62 -8.48
N LYS A 135 -23.78 -5.68 -7.56
CA LYS A 135 -24.49 -4.42 -7.84
C LYS A 135 -23.58 -3.34 -8.44
N TYR A 136 -22.29 -3.56 -8.44
CA TYR A 136 -21.36 -2.65 -9.11
C TYR A 136 -21.32 -2.93 -10.61
N ASP A 137 -21.07 -1.89 -11.39
CA ASP A 137 -21.07 -1.95 -12.86
C ASP A 137 -19.65 -2.21 -13.40
N ALA A 138 -18.61 -1.90 -12.62
CA ALA A 138 -17.22 -2.23 -12.89
C ALA A 138 -16.43 -2.30 -11.58
N ALA A 139 -15.20 -2.86 -11.65
CA ALA A 139 -14.26 -2.92 -10.53
C ALA A 139 -12.87 -2.43 -10.96
N LEU A 140 -12.21 -1.65 -10.09
CA LEU A 140 -10.82 -1.25 -10.19
C LEU A 140 -10.06 -1.88 -9.02
N VAL A 141 -9.13 -2.79 -9.31
CA VAL A 141 -8.43 -3.61 -8.29
C VAL A 141 -6.91 -3.44 -8.37
N GLY A 142 -6.22 -3.88 -7.31
CA GLY A 142 -4.78 -3.73 -7.19
C GLY A 142 -4.01 -4.52 -8.25
N GLY A 143 -4.23 -5.81 -8.36
CA GLY A 143 -3.51 -6.70 -9.25
C GLY A 143 -4.28 -7.99 -9.56
N GLU A 144 -3.60 -8.97 -10.15
CA GLU A 144 -4.21 -10.22 -10.62
C GLU A 144 -4.85 -11.05 -9.50
N LEU A 145 -4.26 -11.11 -8.30
CA LEU A 145 -4.87 -11.83 -7.17
C LEU A 145 -6.24 -11.26 -6.76
N HIS A 146 -6.43 -9.96 -6.90
CA HIS A 146 -7.68 -9.27 -6.61
C HIS A 146 -8.70 -9.47 -7.73
N ARG A 147 -8.24 -9.48 -8.99
CA ARG A 147 -9.04 -9.88 -10.16
C ARG A 147 -9.53 -11.31 -10.02
N ASP A 148 -8.63 -12.25 -9.69
CA ASP A 148 -8.93 -13.67 -9.49
C ASP A 148 -10.00 -13.86 -8.40
N TYR A 149 -9.92 -13.07 -7.30
CA TYR A 149 -10.91 -13.10 -6.23
C TYR A 149 -12.31 -12.72 -6.72
N LEU A 150 -12.46 -11.59 -7.41
CA LEU A 150 -13.75 -11.14 -7.93
C LEU A 150 -14.30 -12.07 -9.01
N THR A 151 -13.44 -12.52 -9.93
CA THR A 151 -13.80 -13.48 -10.98
C THR A 151 -14.32 -14.81 -10.39
N LYS A 152 -13.64 -15.32 -9.35
CA LYS A 152 -14.06 -16.51 -8.63
C LYS A 152 -15.43 -16.37 -7.96
N LEU A 153 -15.79 -15.16 -7.52
CA LEU A 153 -17.12 -14.88 -6.98
C LEU A 153 -18.21 -14.78 -8.05
N GLY A 154 -17.84 -14.61 -9.32
CA GLY A 154 -18.77 -14.49 -10.44
C GLY A 154 -18.89 -13.08 -11.03
N PHE A 155 -17.99 -12.14 -10.64
CA PHE A 155 -17.96 -10.82 -11.28
C PHE A 155 -17.39 -10.94 -12.69
N PRO A 156 -17.99 -10.30 -13.72
CA PRO A 156 -17.53 -10.41 -15.11
C PRO A 156 -16.10 -9.93 -15.28
N GLN A 157 -15.22 -10.76 -15.82
CA GLN A 157 -13.79 -10.46 -15.94
C GLN A 157 -13.52 -9.23 -16.81
N GLU A 158 -14.32 -9.00 -17.84
CA GLU A 158 -14.23 -7.83 -18.73
C GLU A 158 -14.62 -6.50 -18.08
N GLN A 159 -15.21 -6.56 -16.88
CA GLN A 159 -15.56 -5.40 -16.06
C GLN A 159 -14.56 -5.17 -14.90
N ILE A 160 -13.48 -5.97 -14.82
CA ILE A 160 -12.46 -5.83 -13.79
C ILE A 160 -11.19 -5.21 -14.40
N PHE A 161 -10.78 -4.07 -13.87
CA PHE A 161 -9.62 -3.31 -14.32
C PHE A 161 -8.56 -3.23 -13.22
N LEU A 162 -7.28 -3.14 -13.61
CA LEU A 162 -6.14 -3.05 -12.69
C LEU A 162 -5.68 -1.60 -12.56
N GLY A 163 -4.87 -1.34 -11.52
CA GLY A 163 -4.20 -0.06 -11.30
C GLY A 163 -4.59 0.64 -10.00
N TYR A 164 -5.40 0.03 -9.14
CA TYR A 164 -5.82 0.67 -7.89
C TYR A 164 -4.63 0.99 -6.98
N ASP A 165 -3.68 0.08 -6.83
CA ASP A 165 -2.59 0.19 -5.87
C ASP A 165 -1.34 0.85 -6.46
N ALA A 166 -1.30 2.17 -6.37
CA ALA A 166 -0.22 3.02 -6.84
C ALA A 166 0.28 3.98 -5.75
N VAL A 167 1.56 4.32 -5.79
CA VAL A 167 2.19 5.38 -4.98
C VAL A 167 2.78 6.43 -5.90
N ASP A 168 3.25 7.54 -5.36
CA ASP A 168 3.98 8.56 -6.13
C ASP A 168 5.41 8.05 -6.41
N ASN A 169 5.58 7.31 -7.51
CA ASN A 169 6.85 6.69 -7.88
C ASN A 169 7.96 7.72 -8.07
N ASP A 170 7.63 8.86 -8.72
CA ASP A 170 8.59 9.94 -8.99
C ASP A 170 9.10 10.55 -7.69
N TYR A 171 8.20 10.76 -6.73
CA TYR A 171 8.54 11.26 -5.40
C TYR A 171 9.54 10.35 -4.68
N PHE A 172 9.27 9.04 -4.59
CA PHE A 172 10.18 8.09 -3.92
C PHE A 172 11.50 7.93 -4.67
N THR A 173 11.49 7.94 -5.98
CA THR A 173 12.69 7.88 -6.82
C THR A 173 13.59 9.09 -6.56
N GLU A 174 13.02 10.29 -6.58
CA GLU A 174 13.77 11.53 -6.41
C GLU A 174 14.34 11.69 -5.00
N ILE A 175 13.54 11.42 -3.96
CA ILE A 175 14.00 11.51 -2.56
C ILE A 175 15.09 10.47 -2.30
N ALA A 176 14.94 9.23 -2.78
CA ALA A 176 15.95 8.20 -2.61
C ALA A 176 17.25 8.55 -3.35
N ARG A 177 17.15 9.15 -4.55
CA ARG A 177 18.30 9.65 -5.31
C ARG A 177 19.04 10.76 -4.56
N THR A 178 18.30 11.74 -4.05
CA THR A 178 18.84 12.83 -3.23
C THR A 178 19.56 12.29 -2.00
N ALA A 179 18.95 11.34 -1.27
CA ALA A 179 19.55 10.72 -0.10
C ALA A 179 20.89 10.04 -0.42
N ARG A 180 20.98 9.33 -1.56
CA ARG A 180 22.23 8.68 -1.99
C ARG A 180 23.31 9.69 -2.39
N PHE A 181 22.92 10.78 -2.99
CA PHE A 181 23.87 11.83 -3.40
C PHE A 181 24.37 12.65 -2.19
N GLU A 182 23.49 12.97 -1.25
CA GLU A 182 23.77 13.81 -0.09
C GLU A 182 23.80 13.02 1.23
N GLN A 183 24.49 11.87 1.26
CA GLN A 183 24.41 10.93 2.40
C GLN A 183 24.71 11.56 3.76
N SER A 184 25.75 12.39 3.85
CA SER A 184 26.15 13.04 5.12
C SER A 184 25.09 14.03 5.60
N LEU A 185 24.56 14.85 4.70
CA LEU A 185 23.50 15.82 5.01
C LEU A 185 22.20 15.11 5.37
N THR A 186 21.87 14.04 4.65
CA THR A 186 20.68 13.21 4.93
C THR A 186 20.74 12.63 6.34
N ARG A 187 21.86 12.03 6.74
CA ARG A 187 22.03 11.51 8.11
C ARG A 187 22.01 12.59 9.17
N GLN A 188 22.53 13.78 8.87
CA GLN A 188 22.46 14.92 9.77
C GLN A 188 21.00 15.37 10.01
N LYS A 189 20.19 15.41 8.97
CA LYS A 189 18.76 15.78 9.05
C LYS A 189 17.89 14.66 9.63
N HIS A 190 18.32 13.40 9.49
CA HIS A 190 17.62 12.21 9.96
C HIS A 190 18.58 11.35 10.83
N PRO A 191 18.86 11.76 12.07
CA PRO A 191 19.94 11.18 12.89
C PRO A 191 19.71 9.72 13.31
N GLY A 192 18.50 9.18 13.11
CA GLY A 192 18.22 7.75 13.34
C GLY A 192 18.68 6.82 12.22
N ILE A 193 19.12 7.34 11.06
CA ILE A 193 19.59 6.51 9.94
C ILE A 193 21.00 5.99 10.24
N PRO A 194 21.24 4.66 10.26
CA PRO A 194 22.54 4.08 10.55
C PRO A 194 23.64 4.51 9.55
N THR A 195 24.87 4.50 10.01
CA THR A 195 26.06 4.68 9.13
C THR A 195 26.46 3.41 8.42
N LYS A 196 26.22 2.25 9.05
CA LYS A 196 26.42 0.93 8.45
C LYS A 196 25.38 0.64 7.34
N PRO A 197 25.68 -0.24 6.39
CA PRO A 197 24.67 -0.80 5.50
C PRO A 197 23.52 -1.43 6.32
N TYR A 198 22.29 -1.37 5.80
CA TYR A 198 21.14 -1.90 6.54
C TYR A 198 20.04 -2.46 5.64
N PHE A 199 19.31 -3.43 6.20
CA PHE A 199 17.99 -3.83 5.74
C PHE A 199 16.94 -2.89 6.31
N ILE A 200 15.93 -2.53 5.53
CA ILE A 200 14.81 -1.71 6.01
C ILE A 200 13.49 -2.46 5.95
N VAL A 201 12.71 -2.31 7.01
CA VAL A 201 11.30 -2.74 7.12
C VAL A 201 10.47 -1.52 7.41
N VAL A 202 9.37 -1.35 6.68
CA VAL A 202 8.40 -0.28 6.94
C VAL A 202 7.01 -0.91 7.07
N THR A 203 6.46 -0.92 8.29
CA THR A 203 5.18 -1.57 8.54
C THR A 203 4.62 -1.21 9.91
N ARG A 204 3.31 -1.40 10.11
CA ARG A 204 2.73 -1.42 11.46
C ARG A 204 3.20 -2.67 12.21
N LEU A 205 3.53 -2.54 13.49
CA LEU A 205 4.01 -3.66 14.31
C LEU A 205 2.81 -4.47 14.85
N LEU A 206 2.20 -5.26 13.97
CA LEU A 206 1.08 -6.16 14.23
C LEU A 206 1.51 -7.61 14.00
N GLN A 207 0.89 -8.57 14.68
CA GLN A 207 1.22 -9.99 14.57
C GLN A 207 1.26 -10.49 13.12
N ARG A 208 0.27 -10.12 12.30
CA ARG A 208 0.22 -10.51 10.87
C ARG A 208 1.35 -9.93 10.01
N LYS A 209 2.06 -8.90 10.49
CA LYS A 209 3.24 -8.33 9.83
C LYS A 209 4.53 -9.09 10.12
N ASN A 210 4.53 -10.01 11.08
CA ASN A 210 5.56 -11.03 11.31
C ASN A 210 6.97 -10.49 11.56
N VAL A 211 7.08 -9.28 12.09
CA VAL A 211 8.37 -8.64 12.39
C VAL A 211 9.14 -9.41 13.46
N SER A 212 8.44 -10.03 14.39
CA SER A 212 9.03 -10.86 15.45
C SER A 212 9.82 -12.05 14.87
N ARG A 213 9.30 -12.74 13.84
CA ARG A 213 10.04 -13.83 13.16
C ARG A 213 11.20 -13.31 12.35
N LEU A 214 11.04 -12.14 11.71
CA LEU A 214 12.16 -11.50 11.01
C LEU A 214 13.32 -11.19 11.97
N VAL A 215 13.05 -10.67 13.19
CA VAL A 215 14.10 -10.41 14.19
C VAL A 215 14.84 -11.69 14.57
N LYS A 216 14.13 -12.83 14.75
CA LYS A 216 14.76 -14.12 15.01
C LYS A 216 15.61 -14.61 13.81
N ALA A 217 15.12 -14.43 12.60
CA ALA A 217 15.88 -14.77 11.38
C ALA A 217 17.12 -13.87 11.21
N PHE A 218 16.96 -12.58 11.52
CA PHE A 218 18.05 -11.63 11.53
C PHE A 218 19.12 -11.96 12.57
N ALA A 219 18.73 -12.43 13.78
CA ALA A 219 19.68 -12.90 14.78
C ALA A 219 20.56 -14.03 14.23
N THR A 220 19.95 -15.02 13.55
CA THR A 220 20.68 -16.10 12.91
C THR A 220 21.64 -15.58 11.82
N TYR A 221 21.17 -14.70 10.95
CA TYR A 221 21.97 -14.01 9.94
C TYR A 221 23.16 -13.27 10.58
N TYR A 222 22.89 -12.45 11.61
CA TYR A 222 23.89 -11.60 12.26
C TYR A 222 25.03 -12.43 12.89
N HIS A 223 24.70 -13.53 13.56
CA HIS A 223 25.66 -14.43 14.16
C HIS A 223 26.49 -15.21 13.12
N GLN A 224 25.89 -15.60 11.99
CA GLN A 224 26.61 -16.29 10.91
C GLN A 224 27.62 -15.39 10.18
N ILE A 225 27.26 -14.14 9.92
CA ILE A 225 28.13 -13.17 9.23
C ILE A 225 29.19 -12.60 10.18
N GLY A 226 28.84 -12.46 11.45
CA GLY A 226 29.68 -11.83 12.48
C GLY A 226 29.50 -10.31 12.55
N THR A 227 29.67 -9.78 13.74
CA THR A 227 29.28 -8.41 14.13
C THR A 227 29.95 -7.29 13.33
N LYS A 228 31.15 -7.55 12.79
CA LYS A 228 31.92 -6.55 12.01
C LYS A 228 31.43 -6.37 10.57
N GLN A 229 30.91 -7.44 9.96
CA GLN A 229 30.51 -7.45 8.56
C GLN A 229 28.98 -7.40 8.36
N ALA A 230 28.24 -7.88 9.36
CA ALA A 230 26.78 -7.91 9.29
C ALA A 230 26.21 -6.49 9.13
N TRP A 231 25.19 -6.38 8.30
CA TRP A 231 24.40 -5.17 8.16
C TRP A 231 23.47 -4.98 9.35
N ASP A 232 23.04 -3.76 9.56
CA ASP A 232 22.02 -3.44 10.55
C ASP A 232 20.61 -3.76 10.02
N LEU A 233 19.63 -3.77 10.93
CA LEU A 233 18.21 -3.86 10.60
C LEU A 233 17.48 -2.64 11.13
N VAL A 234 16.81 -1.91 10.26
CA VAL A 234 15.96 -0.76 10.61
C VAL A 234 14.50 -1.14 10.47
N ILE A 235 13.72 -0.99 11.53
CA ILE A 235 12.29 -1.30 11.57
C ILE A 235 11.51 -0.01 11.81
N CYS A 236 11.01 0.59 10.73
CA CYS A 236 10.20 1.81 10.77
C CYS A 236 8.72 1.47 10.96
N GLY A 237 8.14 1.96 12.01
CA GLY A 237 6.74 1.79 12.35
C GLY A 237 6.50 1.62 13.84
N SER A 238 5.22 1.50 14.22
CA SER A 238 4.77 1.29 15.59
C SER A 238 3.58 0.32 15.63
N GLY A 239 3.25 -0.19 16.79
CA GLY A 239 2.10 -1.08 16.96
C GLY A 239 2.19 -1.94 18.22
N GLU A 240 1.18 -2.78 18.43
CA GLU A 240 1.01 -3.58 19.63
C GLU A 240 2.13 -4.62 19.88
N GLU A 241 2.82 -5.07 18.81
CA GLU A 241 3.93 -6.02 18.90
C GLU A 241 5.27 -5.36 19.33
N GLU A 242 5.35 -4.03 19.41
CA GLU A 242 6.61 -3.34 19.70
C GLU A 242 7.27 -3.78 21.02
N PRO A 243 6.56 -3.92 22.15
CA PRO A 243 7.16 -4.40 23.39
C PRO A 243 7.77 -5.79 23.28
N TYR A 244 7.09 -6.70 22.57
CA TYR A 244 7.58 -8.04 22.31
C TYR A 244 8.81 -8.06 21.40
N ILE A 245 8.81 -7.26 20.35
CA ILE A 245 9.95 -7.10 19.44
C ILE A 245 11.17 -6.54 20.19
N ARG A 246 10.99 -5.52 21.03
CA ARG A 246 12.07 -4.97 21.87
C ARG A 246 12.64 -6.01 22.83
N ASN A 247 11.81 -6.89 23.36
CA ASN A 247 12.25 -8.00 24.21
C ASN A 247 13.11 -9.01 23.41
N LEU A 248 12.65 -9.43 22.23
CA LEU A 248 13.41 -10.32 21.34
C LEU A 248 14.77 -9.73 20.97
N ILE A 249 14.85 -8.43 20.70
CA ILE A 249 16.11 -7.74 20.39
C ILE A 249 17.07 -7.87 21.59
N ARG A 250 16.60 -7.68 22.82
CA ARG A 250 17.42 -7.82 24.05
C ARG A 250 17.89 -9.25 24.26
N GLU A 251 16.97 -10.22 24.18
CA GLU A 251 17.27 -11.65 24.38
C GLU A 251 18.33 -12.15 23.39
N ASN A 252 18.31 -11.65 22.16
CA ASN A 252 19.27 -12.03 21.11
C ASN A 252 20.50 -11.11 21.05
N LYS A 253 20.65 -10.14 21.97
CA LYS A 253 21.81 -9.21 22.07
C LYS A 253 22.01 -8.40 20.77
N LEU A 254 20.91 -7.87 20.22
CA LEU A 254 20.88 -7.15 18.92
C LEU A 254 20.70 -5.62 19.09
N GLN A 255 20.83 -5.07 20.30
CA GLN A 255 20.54 -3.65 20.60
C GLN A 255 21.40 -2.69 19.78
N ASP A 256 22.61 -3.09 19.42
CA ASP A 256 23.57 -2.26 18.68
C ASP A 256 23.40 -2.31 17.17
N CYS A 257 22.52 -3.19 16.65
CA CYS A 257 22.36 -3.42 15.21
C CYS A 257 20.92 -3.51 14.73
N VAL A 258 19.93 -3.49 15.64
CA VAL A 258 18.50 -3.39 15.30
C VAL A 258 17.94 -2.08 15.82
N HIS A 259 17.50 -1.23 14.92
CA HIS A 259 17.03 0.13 15.20
C HIS A 259 15.51 0.20 15.03
N LEU A 260 14.82 0.75 16.04
CA LEU A 260 13.38 1.03 16.04
C LEU A 260 13.15 2.53 16.17
N PRO A 261 13.21 3.30 15.07
CA PRO A 261 13.00 4.75 15.10
C PRO A 261 11.51 5.12 15.34
N GLY A 262 10.61 4.14 15.38
CA GLY A 262 9.18 4.38 15.45
C GLY A 262 8.56 4.72 14.10
N PHE A 263 7.40 5.38 14.12
CA PHE A 263 6.74 5.84 12.90
C PHE A 263 7.55 6.95 12.23
N ILE A 264 7.82 6.78 10.94
CA ILE A 264 8.45 7.79 10.09
C ILE A 264 7.40 8.36 9.13
N ALA A 265 7.27 9.67 9.10
CA ALA A 265 6.30 10.34 8.24
C ALA A 265 6.59 10.10 6.76
N TYR A 266 5.54 10.12 5.93
CA TYR A 266 5.61 9.91 4.48
C TYR A 266 6.67 10.80 3.81
N GLN A 267 6.76 12.07 4.24
CA GLN A 267 7.71 13.04 3.70
C GLN A 267 9.19 12.72 4.04
N ALA A 268 9.43 11.85 5.01
CA ALA A 268 10.78 11.50 5.47
C ALA A 268 11.20 10.07 5.11
N ILE A 269 10.25 9.15 4.92
CA ILE A 269 10.56 7.72 4.74
C ILE A 269 11.40 7.44 3.49
N GLY A 270 11.24 8.25 2.43
CA GLY A 270 12.02 8.12 1.21
C GLY A 270 13.54 8.26 1.42
N TYR A 271 13.97 9.05 2.40
CA TYR A 271 15.39 9.17 2.76
C TYR A 271 15.93 7.89 3.39
N TRP A 272 15.12 7.22 4.22
CA TRP A 272 15.46 5.93 4.83
C TRP A 272 15.55 4.82 3.78
N TYR A 273 14.63 4.77 2.82
CA TYR A 273 14.75 3.87 1.68
C TYR A 273 16.00 4.19 0.85
N GLY A 274 16.30 5.46 0.62
CA GLY A 274 17.41 5.90 -0.20
C GLY A 274 18.77 5.40 0.28
N LEU A 275 18.98 5.30 1.59
CA LEU A 275 20.24 4.85 2.20
C LEU A 275 20.25 3.36 2.61
N ALA A 276 19.14 2.65 2.44
CA ALA A 276 19.05 1.22 2.68
C ALA A 276 19.73 0.40 1.58
N ASN A 277 20.12 -0.84 1.89
CA ASN A 277 20.72 -1.77 0.95
C ASN A 277 19.75 -2.79 0.38
N ALA A 278 18.68 -3.09 1.10
CA ALA A 278 17.54 -3.90 0.64
C ALA A 278 16.32 -3.64 1.53
N PHE A 279 15.15 -3.83 0.96
CA PHE A 279 13.87 -3.77 1.67
C PHE A 279 13.40 -5.17 2.03
N VAL A 280 12.80 -5.33 3.22
CA VAL A 280 12.27 -6.62 3.71
C VAL A 280 10.80 -6.46 4.12
N HIS A 281 9.92 -7.32 3.60
CA HIS A 281 8.51 -7.33 3.99
C HIS A 281 8.05 -8.76 4.34
N PRO A 282 8.07 -9.14 5.63
CA PRO A 282 7.90 -10.53 6.07
C PRO A 282 6.45 -10.90 6.38
N ALA A 283 5.46 -10.12 5.96
CA ALA A 283 4.08 -10.27 6.37
C ALA A 283 3.52 -11.68 6.10
N LEU A 284 2.78 -12.24 7.07
CA LEU A 284 1.99 -13.47 6.92
C LEU A 284 0.76 -13.21 6.05
N GLN A 285 0.17 -12.03 6.19
CA GLN A 285 -1.04 -11.62 5.48
C GLN A 285 -0.95 -10.13 5.14
N GLU A 286 -1.07 -9.84 3.85
CA GLU A 286 -1.10 -8.48 3.33
C GLU A 286 -1.98 -8.45 2.08
N GLN A 287 -2.95 -7.55 2.04
CA GLN A 287 -3.84 -7.41 0.89
C GLN A 287 -3.04 -6.96 -0.33
N TRP A 288 -2.33 -5.84 -0.23
CA TRP A 288 -1.39 -5.37 -1.24
C TRP A 288 0.00 -5.16 -0.64
N GLY A 289 0.19 -4.10 0.13
CA GLY A 289 1.47 -3.70 0.71
C GLY A 289 2.13 -2.58 -0.10
N LEU A 290 1.55 -1.37 -0.08
CA LEU A 290 2.06 -0.19 -0.81
C LEU A 290 3.53 0.16 -0.49
N VAL A 291 4.03 -0.24 0.68
CA VAL A 291 5.45 -0.10 1.05
C VAL A 291 6.40 -0.87 0.11
N VAL A 292 5.91 -1.91 -0.60
CA VAL A 292 6.67 -2.61 -1.65
C VAL A 292 6.81 -1.71 -2.88
N ASN A 293 5.74 -0.97 -3.26
CA ASN A 293 5.82 0.01 -4.33
C ASN A 293 6.84 1.10 -4.00
N GLU A 294 6.80 1.63 -2.77
CA GLU A 294 7.74 2.66 -2.29
C GLU A 294 9.19 2.19 -2.40
N ALA A 295 9.47 0.99 -1.88
CA ALA A 295 10.81 0.40 -1.91
C ALA A 295 11.29 0.11 -3.35
N CYS A 296 10.40 -0.34 -4.23
CA CYS A 296 10.68 -0.52 -5.66
C CYS A 296 11.01 0.81 -6.32
N ALA A 297 10.18 1.86 -6.11
CA ALA A 297 10.40 3.20 -6.65
C ALA A 297 11.69 3.83 -6.11
N ALA A 298 12.02 3.58 -4.85
CA ALA A 298 13.30 3.97 -4.25
C ALA A 298 14.50 3.19 -4.81
N GLY A 299 14.30 2.19 -5.68
CA GLY A 299 15.37 1.44 -6.34
C GLY A 299 16.08 0.45 -5.42
N LEU A 300 15.34 -0.28 -4.58
CA LEU A 300 15.88 -1.30 -3.70
C LEU A 300 15.67 -2.72 -4.25
N PRO A 301 16.59 -3.65 -3.94
CA PRO A 301 16.28 -5.08 -3.96
C PRO A 301 15.18 -5.41 -2.97
N ILE A 302 14.23 -6.27 -3.33
CA ILE A 302 13.02 -6.57 -2.56
C ILE A 302 13.08 -7.98 -1.98
N LEU A 303 13.13 -8.12 -0.67
CA LEU A 303 12.95 -9.38 0.06
C LEU A 303 11.51 -9.44 0.56
N CYS A 304 10.68 -10.27 -0.02
CA CYS A 304 9.25 -10.23 0.23
C CYS A 304 8.67 -11.63 0.48
N SER A 305 7.75 -11.70 1.42
CA SER A 305 6.90 -12.89 1.57
C SER A 305 6.04 -13.09 0.33
N TYR A 306 5.90 -14.33 -0.13
CA TYR A 306 5.04 -14.67 -1.27
C TYR A 306 3.54 -14.47 -0.98
N THR A 307 3.14 -14.31 0.29
CA THR A 307 1.75 -14.07 0.70
C THR A 307 1.31 -12.61 0.52
N VAL A 308 2.25 -11.70 0.28
CA VAL A 308 1.99 -10.27 0.07
C VAL A 308 1.36 -10.06 -1.31
N GLY A 309 0.24 -9.33 -1.38
CA GLY A 309 -0.49 -9.12 -2.63
C GLY A 309 0.37 -8.48 -3.73
N ALA A 310 1.17 -7.47 -3.38
CA ALA A 310 2.08 -6.81 -4.31
C ALA A 310 3.23 -7.72 -4.80
N ALA A 311 3.56 -8.80 -4.07
CA ALA A 311 4.69 -9.65 -4.42
C ALA A 311 4.54 -10.27 -5.81
N ARG A 312 3.33 -10.72 -6.18
CA ARG A 312 3.06 -11.29 -7.51
C ARG A 312 3.30 -10.30 -8.64
N GLU A 313 3.04 -9.02 -8.39
CA GLU A 313 3.16 -7.98 -9.40
C GLU A 313 4.55 -7.35 -9.43
N LEU A 314 5.15 -7.14 -8.26
CA LEU A 314 6.33 -6.28 -8.11
C LEU A 314 7.62 -7.04 -7.83
N VAL A 315 7.57 -8.35 -7.54
CA VAL A 315 8.78 -9.13 -7.23
C VAL A 315 8.96 -10.27 -8.23
N CYS A 316 9.95 -10.12 -9.09
CA CYS A 316 10.45 -11.20 -9.95
C CYS A 316 11.58 -11.90 -9.20
N ASP A 317 11.32 -13.10 -8.68
CA ASP A 317 12.27 -13.85 -7.85
C ASP A 317 13.64 -13.96 -8.53
N ARG A 318 14.71 -13.70 -7.78
CA ARG A 318 16.11 -13.66 -8.20
C ARG A 318 16.47 -12.63 -9.29
N GLN A 319 15.53 -11.77 -9.69
CA GLN A 319 15.80 -10.73 -10.69
C GLN A 319 15.84 -9.33 -10.04
N ASN A 320 14.76 -8.91 -9.36
CA ASN A 320 14.76 -7.67 -8.60
C ASN A 320 14.59 -7.88 -7.09
N GLY A 321 14.49 -9.14 -6.64
CA GLY A 321 14.33 -9.48 -5.24
C GLY A 321 14.35 -10.98 -5.00
N LEU A 322 13.98 -11.39 -3.80
CA LEU A 322 13.83 -12.78 -3.39
C LEU A 322 12.49 -12.98 -2.71
N LEU A 323 11.76 -14.01 -3.14
CA LEU A 323 10.57 -14.47 -2.46
C LEU A 323 10.94 -15.50 -1.39
N PHE A 324 10.23 -15.46 -0.26
CA PHE A 324 10.43 -16.41 0.84
C PHE A 324 9.10 -16.80 1.49
N ASP A 325 9.14 -17.95 2.17
CA ASP A 325 8.07 -18.42 3.04
C ASP A 325 8.08 -17.62 4.35
N PRO A 326 7.02 -16.83 4.66
CA PRO A 326 6.96 -16.06 5.89
C PRO A 326 6.88 -16.92 7.16
N GLU A 327 6.49 -18.18 7.04
CA GLU A 327 6.44 -19.10 8.17
C GLU A 327 7.78 -19.78 8.47
N SER A 328 8.72 -19.73 7.51
CA SER A 328 10.06 -20.31 7.62
C SER A 328 11.10 -19.28 8.05
N GLN A 329 11.54 -19.33 9.30
CA GLN A 329 12.66 -18.50 9.78
C GLN A 329 13.94 -18.76 8.96
N GLN A 330 14.16 -20.02 8.55
CA GLN A 330 15.33 -20.39 7.75
C GLN A 330 15.31 -19.75 6.36
N ASP A 331 14.13 -19.68 5.73
CA ASP A 331 13.98 -19.09 4.41
C ASP A 331 14.19 -17.57 4.43
N ILE A 332 13.68 -16.90 5.48
CA ILE A 332 13.94 -15.47 5.72
C ILE A 332 15.44 -15.25 5.93
N THR A 333 16.11 -16.08 6.76
CA THR A 333 17.57 -16.00 6.99
C THR A 333 18.34 -16.19 5.69
N ARG A 334 17.97 -17.17 4.87
CA ARG A 334 18.58 -17.42 3.55
C ARG A 334 18.47 -16.20 2.64
N ALA A 335 17.30 -15.55 2.60
CA ALA A 335 17.10 -14.34 1.79
C ALA A 335 18.02 -13.20 2.23
N LEU A 336 18.15 -12.96 3.54
CA LEU A 336 19.07 -11.95 4.10
C LEU A 336 20.52 -12.25 3.74
N LEU A 337 20.98 -13.50 3.91
CA LEU A 337 22.33 -13.95 3.58
C LEU A 337 22.63 -13.79 2.09
N THR A 338 21.69 -14.18 1.23
CA THR A 338 21.87 -14.12 -0.22
C THR A 338 22.10 -12.67 -0.69
N ILE A 339 21.28 -11.73 -0.24
CA ILE A 339 21.45 -10.31 -0.62
C ILE A 339 22.72 -9.71 -0.01
N HIS A 340 23.06 -10.08 1.22
CA HIS A 340 24.30 -9.62 1.86
C HIS A 340 25.55 -10.06 1.06
N GLN A 341 25.57 -11.30 0.59
CA GLN A 341 26.71 -11.89 -0.15
C GLN A 341 26.84 -11.39 -1.59
N MET A 342 25.79 -10.79 -2.15
CA MET A 342 25.85 -10.19 -3.49
C MET A 342 26.79 -8.98 -3.51
N ASP A 343 27.48 -8.77 -4.62
CA ASP A 343 28.23 -7.56 -4.86
C ASP A 343 27.32 -6.32 -5.05
N SER A 344 27.88 -5.15 -4.85
CA SER A 344 27.14 -3.89 -4.93
C SER A 344 26.51 -3.65 -6.32
N ALA A 345 27.21 -4.02 -7.40
CA ALA A 345 26.73 -3.81 -8.76
C ALA A 345 25.50 -4.67 -9.06
N SER A 346 25.47 -5.91 -8.58
CA SER A 346 24.32 -6.81 -8.69
C SER A 346 23.10 -6.27 -7.93
N ARG A 347 23.29 -5.78 -6.70
CA ARG A 347 22.19 -5.14 -5.93
C ARG A 347 21.66 -3.88 -6.61
N ILE A 348 22.52 -3.05 -7.18
CA ILE A 348 22.12 -1.85 -7.93
C ILE A 348 21.28 -2.26 -9.16
N LYS A 349 21.68 -3.28 -9.91
CA LYS A 349 20.89 -3.79 -11.04
C LYS A 349 19.50 -4.30 -10.61
N MET A 350 19.42 -5.02 -9.48
CA MET A 350 18.15 -5.44 -8.90
C MET A 350 17.26 -4.23 -8.59
N GLY A 351 17.80 -3.20 -7.95
CA GLY A 351 17.07 -1.97 -7.64
C GLY A 351 16.60 -1.21 -8.88
N GLN A 352 17.42 -1.12 -9.93
CA GLN A 352 17.05 -0.54 -11.21
C GLN A 352 15.89 -1.31 -11.88
N LEU A 353 15.91 -2.64 -11.75
CA LEU A 353 14.80 -3.47 -12.24
C LEU A 353 13.55 -3.26 -11.41
N SER A 354 13.67 -3.11 -10.08
CA SER A 354 12.54 -2.76 -9.21
C SER A 354 11.85 -1.48 -9.67
N GLN A 355 12.62 -0.41 -9.99
CA GLN A 355 12.07 0.82 -10.52
C GLN A 355 11.30 0.61 -11.83
N LYS A 356 11.85 -0.15 -12.78
CA LYS A 356 11.16 -0.46 -14.04
C LYS A 356 9.87 -1.27 -13.84
N ILE A 357 9.88 -2.19 -12.88
CA ILE A 357 8.71 -3.04 -12.61
C ILE A 357 7.58 -2.21 -11.99
N VAL A 358 7.89 -1.29 -11.08
CA VAL A 358 6.87 -0.49 -10.37
C VAL A 358 6.22 0.58 -11.25
N ASP A 359 6.77 0.91 -12.40
CA ASP A 359 6.18 1.88 -13.34
C ASP A 359 4.75 1.50 -13.74
N LYS A 360 4.43 0.20 -13.80
CA LYS A 360 3.07 -0.29 -14.06
C LYS A 360 2.07 -0.04 -12.91
N CYS A 361 2.55 0.35 -11.73
CA CYS A 361 1.76 0.70 -10.54
C CYS A 361 1.96 2.18 -10.19
N SER A 362 1.90 3.06 -11.19
CA SER A 362 2.03 4.51 -11.05
C SER A 362 0.67 5.20 -10.89
N PRO A 363 0.61 6.44 -10.40
CA PRO A 363 -0.61 7.23 -10.38
C PRO A 363 -1.26 7.39 -11.76
N GLN A 364 -0.47 7.43 -12.84
CA GLN A 364 -0.99 7.47 -14.20
C GLN A 364 -1.69 6.16 -14.56
N ASN A 365 -1.12 5.01 -14.22
CA ASN A 365 -1.77 3.71 -14.45
C ASN A 365 -3.07 3.56 -13.64
N PHE A 366 -3.14 4.16 -12.45
CA PHE A 366 -4.41 4.28 -11.72
C PHE A 366 -5.44 5.07 -12.53
N ALA A 367 -5.09 6.23 -13.05
CA ALA A 367 -5.98 7.04 -13.89
C ALA A 367 -6.43 6.27 -15.14
N ASP A 368 -5.52 5.59 -15.82
CA ASP A 368 -5.81 4.80 -17.03
C ASP A 368 -6.76 3.62 -16.72
N GLY A 369 -6.53 2.91 -15.60
CA GLY A 369 -7.40 1.84 -15.12
C GLY A 369 -8.79 2.36 -14.78
N LEU A 370 -8.88 3.50 -14.08
CA LEU A 370 -10.12 4.17 -13.75
C LEU A 370 -10.90 4.57 -15.03
N PHE A 371 -10.23 5.14 -16.02
CA PHE A 371 -10.88 5.49 -17.28
C PHE A 371 -11.40 4.27 -18.05
N LYS A 372 -10.66 3.16 -18.05
CA LYS A 372 -11.14 1.90 -18.64
C LYS A 372 -12.40 1.40 -17.92
N ALA A 373 -12.42 1.47 -16.58
CA ALA A 373 -13.60 1.11 -15.79
C ALA A 373 -14.80 2.03 -16.10
N ILE A 374 -14.59 3.35 -16.19
CA ILE A 374 -15.61 4.33 -16.56
C ILE A 374 -16.17 4.01 -17.97
N HIS A 375 -15.33 3.80 -18.96
CA HIS A 375 -15.79 3.48 -20.30
C HIS A 375 -16.58 2.16 -20.40
N ALA A 376 -16.25 1.17 -19.55
CA ALA A 376 -16.98 -0.09 -19.51
C ALA A 376 -18.41 0.09 -19.00
N THR A 377 -18.64 1.00 -18.01
CA THR A 377 -19.99 1.27 -17.49
C THR A 377 -20.91 1.91 -18.54
N TYR A 378 -20.41 2.79 -19.41
CA TYR A 378 -21.19 3.38 -20.50
C TYR A 378 -21.58 2.39 -21.58
N LYS A 379 -20.74 1.39 -21.87
CA LYS A 379 -21.08 0.33 -22.83
C LYS A 379 -22.19 -0.58 -22.33
N THR A 380 -22.33 -0.72 -21.02
CA THR A 380 -23.37 -1.54 -20.38
C THR A 380 -24.72 -0.82 -20.38
N LEU A 381 -24.74 0.51 -20.23
CA LEU A 381 -25.96 1.32 -20.26
C LEU A 381 -26.60 1.44 -21.66
N ASN A 382 -25.80 1.27 -22.72
CA ASN A 382 -26.25 1.36 -24.11
C ASN A 382 -26.65 0.00 -24.71
N ARG A 383 -26.67 -1.06 -23.90
CA ARG A 383 -27.20 -2.38 -24.26
C ARG A 383 -28.53 -2.64 -23.57
#